data_700ca2498910a7fcb05649a378d631be
#
_entry.id   700ca2498910a7fcb05649a378d631be
#
_cell.length_a   1.000
_cell.length_b   1.000
_cell.length_c   1.000
_cell.angle_alpha   90.00
_cell.angle_beta   90.00
_cell.angle_gamma   90.00
#
_symmetry.space_group_name_H-M   'P 1'
#
loop_
_entity.id
_entity.type
_entity.pdbx_description
1 polymer ?
#
loop_
_entity_poly.entity_id
_entity_poly.type
_entity_poly.pdbx_seq_one_letter_code
_entity_poly.pdbx_strand_id
1 'polypeptide(L)'
;MNKAEQLVKLLIEKKYTVSFAESCTGGKMAARIVDVPDASKVLNASIVTYANEAKMKYANVSKDTLKQYGAVSENTAREMAEGVAKANNADVAAGISGIAGPTGGTEDKPVGMVCFGFYIDGKVFSDTK
;
A
#
# COMPACT_ATOMS: atom_id res chain seq x y z
N MET A 1 18.23 11.60 -10.30
CA MET A 1 16.99 10.81 -10.41
C MET A 1 16.44 10.51 -9.03
N ASN A 2 15.21 10.91 -8.73
CA ASN A 2 14.60 10.63 -7.43
C ASN A 2 14.13 9.18 -7.32
N LYS A 3 13.66 8.77 -6.13
CA LYS A 3 13.25 7.38 -5.88
C LYS A 3 12.08 6.94 -6.76
N ALA A 4 11.10 7.82 -6.97
CA ALA A 4 9.95 7.50 -7.83
C ALA A 4 10.39 7.24 -9.26
N GLU A 5 11.27 8.07 -9.80
CA GLU A 5 11.83 7.89 -11.14
C GLU A 5 12.63 6.59 -11.25
N GLN A 6 13.45 6.28 -10.23
CA GLN A 6 14.21 5.03 -10.19
C GLN A 6 13.29 3.82 -10.19
N LEU A 7 12.22 3.87 -9.42
CA LEU A 7 11.25 2.78 -9.34
C LEU A 7 10.54 2.57 -10.69
N VAL A 8 10.04 3.63 -11.29
CA VAL A 8 9.35 3.54 -12.58
C VAL A 8 10.29 2.95 -13.65
N LYS A 9 11.53 3.44 -13.70
CA LYS A 9 12.52 2.93 -14.65
C LYS A 9 12.77 1.43 -14.47
N LEU A 10 12.95 1.01 -13.22
CA LEU A 10 13.18 -0.39 -12.89
C LEU A 10 11.99 -1.27 -13.28
N LEU A 11 10.77 -0.81 -13.00
CA LEU A 11 9.56 -1.56 -13.34
C LEU A 11 9.41 -1.70 -14.87
N ILE A 12 9.72 -0.65 -15.61
CA ILE A 12 9.70 -0.69 -17.09
C ILE A 12 10.69 -1.73 -17.58
N GLU A 13 11.92 -1.72 -17.06
CA GLU A 13 12.98 -2.66 -17.46
C GLU A 13 12.56 -4.12 -17.21
N LYS A 14 11.90 -4.36 -16.09
CA LYS A 14 11.43 -5.71 -15.72
C LYS A 14 10.09 -6.07 -16.37
N LYS A 15 9.41 -5.14 -16.99
CA LYS A 15 8.06 -5.29 -17.53
C LYS A 15 7.06 -5.66 -16.43
N TYR A 16 7.21 -5.02 -15.28
CA TYR A 16 6.38 -5.23 -14.10
C TYR A 16 5.36 -4.10 -13.97
N THR A 17 4.21 -4.43 -13.40
CA THR A 17 3.20 -3.45 -13.00
C THR A 17 3.15 -3.33 -11.49
N VAL A 18 2.71 -2.18 -11.01
CA VAL A 18 2.58 -1.87 -9.59
C VAL A 18 1.17 -1.39 -9.27
N SER A 19 0.68 -1.77 -8.11
CA SER A 19 -0.58 -1.27 -7.55
C SER A 19 -0.38 -0.89 -6.09
N PHE A 20 -1.20 0.02 -5.60
CA PHE A 20 -1.16 0.44 -4.20
C PHE A 20 -2.54 0.32 -3.56
N ALA A 21 -2.56 -0.08 -2.30
CA ALA A 21 -3.72 0.06 -1.43
C ALA A 21 -3.33 1.05 -0.34
N GLU A 22 -3.91 2.24 -0.38
CA GLU A 22 -3.54 3.34 0.50
C GLU A 22 -4.63 3.63 1.52
N SER A 23 -4.24 3.99 2.73
CA SER A 23 -5.16 4.46 3.75
C SER A 23 -4.77 5.87 4.17
N CYS A 24 -3.85 6.03 5.12
CA CYS A 24 -3.47 7.35 5.63
C CYS A 24 -2.85 8.27 4.57
N THR A 25 -2.26 7.73 3.54
CA THR A 25 -1.64 8.52 2.46
C THR A 25 -2.66 9.05 1.45
N GLY A 26 -3.89 8.51 1.44
CA GLY A 26 -5.01 9.06 0.68
C GLY A 26 -4.80 9.17 -0.83
N GLY A 27 -3.90 8.39 -1.41
CA GLY A 27 -3.59 8.42 -2.84
C GLY A 27 -2.26 9.09 -3.19
N LYS A 28 -1.52 9.54 -2.19
CA LYS A 28 -0.24 10.25 -2.43
C LYS A 28 0.82 9.36 -3.08
N MET A 29 0.82 8.06 -2.78
CA MET A 29 1.78 7.13 -3.39
C MET A 29 1.51 7.01 -4.89
N ALA A 30 0.26 6.77 -5.27
CA ALA A 30 -0.13 6.69 -6.67
C ALA A 30 0.16 8.02 -7.39
N ALA A 31 -0.18 9.14 -6.77
CA ALA A 31 0.07 10.48 -7.32
C ALA A 31 1.57 10.71 -7.56
N ARG A 32 2.42 10.26 -6.63
CA ARG A 32 3.87 10.39 -6.76
C ARG A 32 4.39 9.62 -7.98
N ILE A 33 3.85 8.44 -8.22
CA ILE A 33 4.24 7.65 -9.40
C ILE A 33 3.74 8.31 -10.69
N VAL A 34 2.52 8.81 -10.68
CA VAL A 34 1.91 9.46 -11.85
C VAL A 34 2.71 10.69 -12.31
N ASP A 35 3.41 11.35 -11.40
CA ASP A 35 4.25 12.51 -11.72
C ASP A 35 5.48 12.13 -12.57
N VAL A 36 5.82 10.85 -12.65
CA VAL A 36 6.98 10.38 -13.40
C VAL A 36 6.58 10.13 -14.85
N PRO A 37 7.37 10.60 -15.84
CA PRO A 37 7.12 10.25 -17.24
C PRO A 37 7.08 8.74 -17.44
N ASP A 38 6.20 8.28 -18.31
CA ASP A 38 5.98 6.85 -18.61
C ASP A 38 5.35 6.04 -17.48
N ALA A 39 4.85 6.67 -16.44
CA ALA A 39 4.19 5.98 -15.34
C ALA A 39 3.03 5.09 -15.81
N SER A 40 2.35 5.46 -16.89
CA SER A 40 1.26 4.67 -17.46
C SER A 40 1.67 3.27 -17.90
N LYS A 41 2.95 3.05 -18.13
CA LYS A 41 3.48 1.75 -18.50
C LYS A 41 3.55 0.77 -17.33
N VAL A 42 3.54 1.30 -16.11
CA VAL A 42 3.77 0.48 -14.91
C VAL A 42 2.65 0.59 -13.87
N LEU A 43 2.00 1.73 -13.73
CA LEU A 43 0.93 1.89 -12.76
C LEU A 43 -0.37 1.29 -13.31
N ASN A 44 -0.84 0.28 -12.62
CA ASN A 44 -2.03 -0.47 -13.01
C ASN A 44 -3.29 0.20 -12.46
N ALA A 45 -3.56 -0.07 -11.19
CA ALA A 45 -4.67 0.50 -10.46
C ALA A 45 -4.25 0.69 -9.02
N SER A 46 -4.72 1.75 -8.40
CA SER A 46 -4.47 2.00 -6.98
C SER A 46 -5.80 2.39 -6.35
N ILE A 47 -5.97 1.96 -5.11
CA ILE A 47 -7.22 2.20 -4.39
C ILE A 47 -6.93 2.85 -3.03
N VAL A 48 -7.82 3.74 -2.63
CA VAL A 48 -7.77 4.34 -1.31
C VAL A 48 -8.81 3.60 -0.45
N THR A 49 -8.31 2.75 0.44
CA THR A 49 -9.13 1.94 1.33
C THR A 49 -9.09 2.53 2.73
N TYR A 50 -9.65 3.72 2.88
CA TYR A 50 -9.55 4.47 4.13
C TYR A 50 -10.31 3.78 5.26
N ALA A 51 -11.54 3.37 5.01
CA ALA A 51 -12.38 2.68 5.99
C ALA A 51 -12.04 1.18 6.05
N ASN A 52 -12.30 0.56 7.20
CA ASN A 52 -12.07 -0.87 7.37
C ASN A 52 -12.91 -1.71 6.39
N GLU A 53 -14.16 -1.30 6.15
CA GLU A 53 -15.02 -1.98 5.19
C GLU A 53 -14.41 -1.98 3.79
N ALA A 54 -13.78 -0.87 3.41
CA ALA A 54 -13.12 -0.77 2.10
C ALA A 54 -11.88 -1.66 2.04
N LYS A 55 -11.12 -1.75 3.14
CA LYS A 55 -9.98 -2.67 3.22
C LYS A 55 -10.41 -4.12 2.99
N MET A 56 -11.52 -4.52 3.60
CA MET A 56 -12.05 -5.88 3.42
C MET A 56 -12.58 -6.10 2.01
N LYS A 57 -13.35 -5.16 1.50
CA LYS A 57 -14.04 -5.30 0.21
C LYS A 57 -13.09 -5.24 -0.98
N TYR A 58 -12.16 -4.30 -0.98
CA TYR A 58 -11.35 -4.00 -2.16
C TYR A 58 -9.90 -4.50 -2.08
N ALA A 59 -9.40 -4.78 -0.88
CA ALA A 59 -8.05 -5.28 -0.68
C ALA A 59 -8.02 -6.65 0.00
N ASN A 60 -9.18 -7.24 0.18
CA ASN A 60 -9.33 -8.58 0.75
C ASN A 60 -8.69 -8.74 2.14
N VAL A 61 -8.71 -7.68 2.94
CA VAL A 61 -8.20 -7.75 4.31
C VAL A 61 -9.19 -8.55 5.16
N SER A 62 -8.66 -9.46 5.96
CA SER A 62 -9.47 -10.30 6.84
C SER A 62 -10.09 -9.50 7.98
N LYS A 63 -11.35 -9.76 8.26
CA LYS A 63 -12.04 -9.18 9.41
C LYS A 63 -11.32 -9.54 10.71
N ASP A 64 -10.82 -10.76 10.81
CA ASP A 64 -10.09 -11.24 11.99
C ASP A 64 -8.78 -10.47 12.18
N THR A 65 -8.06 -10.19 11.10
CA THR A 65 -6.83 -9.40 11.14
C THR A 65 -7.11 -8.00 11.67
N LEU A 66 -8.15 -7.35 11.16
CA LEU A 66 -8.55 -6.02 11.63
C LEU A 66 -8.95 -6.03 13.10
N LYS A 67 -9.67 -7.06 13.52
CA LYS A 67 -10.12 -7.20 14.91
C LYS A 67 -8.94 -7.46 15.85
N GLN A 68 -8.00 -8.31 15.46
CA GLN A 68 -6.89 -8.74 16.32
C GLN A 68 -5.76 -7.73 16.35
N TYR A 69 -5.38 -7.15 15.22
CA TYR A 69 -4.20 -6.29 15.10
C TYR A 69 -4.55 -4.83 14.81
N GLY A 70 -5.77 -4.55 14.37
CA GLY A 70 -6.21 -3.21 14.01
C GLY A 70 -5.81 -2.82 12.59
N ALA A 71 -6.34 -1.69 12.15
CA ALA A 71 -6.09 -1.17 10.80
C ALA A 71 -4.61 -0.77 10.62
N VAL A 72 -4.00 -0.20 11.67
CA VAL A 72 -2.61 0.24 11.65
C VAL A 72 -1.76 -0.88 12.23
N SER A 73 -1.37 -1.81 11.38
CA SER A 73 -0.53 -2.94 11.75
C SER A 73 0.18 -3.46 10.50
N GLU A 74 1.32 -4.09 10.69
CA GLU A 74 2.02 -4.74 9.58
C GLU A 74 1.20 -5.88 8.98
N ASN A 75 0.43 -6.57 9.82
CA ASN A 75 -0.46 -7.64 9.36
C ASN A 75 -1.48 -7.11 8.36
N THR A 76 -2.18 -6.01 8.70
CA THR A 76 -3.15 -5.38 7.81
C THR A 76 -2.48 -4.85 6.54
N ALA A 77 -1.33 -4.20 6.68
CA ALA A 77 -0.60 -3.65 5.54
C ALA A 77 -0.15 -4.75 4.56
N ARG A 78 0.32 -5.89 5.06
CA ARG A 78 0.67 -7.03 4.22
C ARG A 78 -0.54 -7.55 3.44
N GLU A 79 -1.68 -7.71 4.12
CA GLU A 79 -2.90 -8.18 3.46
C GLU A 79 -3.39 -7.19 2.42
N MET A 80 -3.28 -5.89 2.70
CA MET A 80 -3.61 -4.85 1.72
C MET A 80 -2.76 -4.97 0.46
N ALA A 81 -1.46 -5.14 0.63
CA ALA A 81 -0.52 -5.28 -0.49
C ALA A 81 -0.85 -6.53 -1.32
N GLU A 82 -0.99 -7.67 -0.67
CA GLU A 82 -1.30 -8.93 -1.36
C GLU A 82 -2.67 -8.85 -2.04
N GLY A 83 -3.67 -8.30 -1.37
CA GLY A 83 -5.02 -8.20 -1.90
C GLY A 83 -5.10 -7.32 -3.14
N VAL A 84 -4.46 -6.15 -3.12
CA VAL A 84 -4.48 -5.25 -4.27
C VAL A 84 -3.65 -5.81 -5.43
N ALA A 85 -2.56 -6.50 -5.14
CA ALA A 85 -1.75 -7.15 -6.18
C ALA A 85 -2.57 -8.20 -6.92
N LYS A 86 -3.27 -9.06 -6.19
CA LYS A 86 -4.08 -10.12 -6.79
C LYS A 86 -5.29 -9.57 -7.52
N ALA A 87 -5.95 -8.56 -6.96
CA ALA A 87 -7.12 -7.94 -7.59
C ALA A 87 -6.78 -7.31 -8.94
N ASN A 88 -5.59 -6.76 -9.09
CA ASN A 88 -5.16 -6.05 -10.30
C ASN A 88 -4.14 -6.83 -11.12
N ASN A 89 -3.84 -8.04 -10.73
CA ASN A 89 -2.81 -8.86 -11.38
C ASN A 89 -1.48 -8.11 -11.50
N ALA A 90 -1.09 -7.41 -10.44
CA ALA A 90 0.14 -6.64 -10.41
C ALA A 90 1.30 -7.51 -9.94
N ASP A 91 2.49 -7.24 -10.48
CA ASP A 91 3.71 -7.96 -10.09
C ASP A 91 4.24 -7.47 -8.76
N VAL A 92 4.01 -6.19 -8.46
CA VAL A 92 4.48 -5.50 -7.26
C VAL A 92 3.33 -4.68 -6.67
N ALA A 93 3.24 -4.64 -5.37
CA ALA A 93 2.25 -3.80 -4.70
C ALA A 93 2.73 -3.36 -3.32
N ALA A 94 2.15 -2.28 -2.84
CA ALA A 94 2.35 -1.84 -1.47
C ALA A 94 1.00 -1.54 -0.83
N GLY A 95 0.90 -1.88 0.46
CA GLY A 95 -0.22 -1.50 1.31
C GLY A 95 0.29 -0.53 2.36
N ILE A 96 -0.39 0.60 2.54
CA ILE A 96 0.04 1.65 3.46
C ILE A 96 -1.10 1.98 4.42
N SER A 97 -0.86 1.79 5.71
CA SER A 97 -1.82 2.12 6.75
C SER A 97 -1.11 2.78 7.91
N GLY A 98 -1.66 3.86 8.43
CA GLY A 98 -1.00 4.61 9.48
C GLY A 98 -1.93 5.58 10.17
N ILE A 99 -1.37 6.30 11.13
CA ILE A 99 -2.08 7.30 11.92
C ILE A 99 -1.65 8.68 11.45
N ALA A 100 -2.47 9.28 10.59
CA ALA A 100 -2.18 10.57 10.00
C ALA A 100 -2.24 11.71 11.05
N GLY A 101 -3.08 11.55 12.06
CA GLY A 101 -3.30 12.58 13.07
C GLY A 101 -4.20 13.71 12.57
N PRO A 102 -4.32 14.77 13.36
CA PRO A 102 -3.68 15.02 14.65
C PRO A 102 -4.22 14.18 15.80
N THR A 103 -5.31 13.43 15.60
CA THR A 103 -5.92 12.56 16.63
C THR A 103 -5.77 11.08 16.26
N GLY A 104 -6.17 10.19 17.16
CA GLY A 104 -6.20 8.75 16.92
C GLY A 104 -4.95 8.00 17.34
N GLY A 105 -3.89 8.72 17.74
CA GLY A 105 -2.68 8.06 18.21
C GLY A 105 -2.81 7.50 19.63
N THR A 106 -2.07 6.44 19.89
CA THR A 106 -1.94 5.83 21.23
C THR A 106 -0.45 5.69 21.57
N GLU A 107 -0.15 5.23 22.77
CA GLU A 107 1.24 5.00 23.17
C GLU A 107 1.91 3.98 22.26
N ASP A 108 1.21 2.88 21.97
CA ASP A 108 1.73 1.81 21.10
C ASP A 108 1.71 2.18 19.62
N LYS A 109 0.73 3.01 19.23
CA LYS A 109 0.55 3.42 17.83
C LYS A 109 0.42 4.95 17.78
N PRO A 110 1.55 5.66 17.87
CA PRO A 110 1.51 7.13 17.91
C PRO A 110 1.15 7.74 16.57
N VAL A 111 0.70 8.99 16.61
CA VAL A 111 0.49 9.79 15.40
C VAL A 111 1.80 9.83 14.60
N GLY A 112 1.71 9.63 13.30
CA GLY A 112 2.87 9.56 12.42
C GLY A 112 3.40 8.14 12.20
N MET A 113 2.92 7.14 12.96
CA MET A 113 3.29 5.75 12.72
C MET A 113 2.66 5.27 11.43
N VAL A 114 3.44 4.69 10.55
CA VAL A 114 2.98 4.15 9.26
C VAL A 114 3.50 2.73 9.11
N CYS A 115 2.60 1.81 8.79
CA CYS A 115 2.92 0.43 8.49
C CYS A 115 2.84 0.21 7.00
N PHE A 116 3.87 -0.42 6.45
CA PHE A 116 3.98 -0.75 5.04
C PHE A 116 3.95 -2.25 4.85
N GLY A 117 3.13 -2.71 3.92
CA GLY A 117 3.17 -4.07 3.42
C GLY A 117 3.66 -4.04 1.99
N PHE A 118 4.40 -5.06 1.60
CA PHE A 118 4.96 -5.16 0.24
C PHE A 118 4.68 -6.53 -0.33
N TYR A 119 4.33 -6.54 -1.60
CA TYR A 119 4.15 -7.75 -2.39
C TYR A 119 5.09 -7.64 -3.59
N ILE A 120 6.01 -8.57 -3.72
CA ILE A 120 6.97 -8.59 -4.84
C ILE A 120 7.09 -10.03 -5.33
N ASP A 121 6.61 -10.29 -6.55
CA ASP A 121 6.66 -11.62 -7.17
C ASP A 121 6.16 -12.74 -6.26
N GLY A 122 5.04 -12.52 -5.59
CA GLY A 122 4.43 -13.51 -4.71
C GLY A 122 4.96 -13.54 -3.29
N LYS A 123 6.01 -12.77 -3.00
CA LYS A 123 6.57 -12.68 -1.64
C LYS A 123 5.97 -11.49 -0.91
N VAL A 124 5.57 -11.68 0.34
CA VAL A 124 4.94 -10.64 1.16
C VAL A 124 5.81 -10.36 2.38
N PHE A 125 6.09 -9.10 2.61
CA PHE A 125 6.86 -8.66 3.78
C PHE A 125 6.38 -7.29 4.23
N SER A 126 6.94 -6.74 5.31
CA SER A 126 6.41 -5.51 5.89
C SER A 126 7.48 -4.75 6.67
N ASP A 127 7.17 -3.49 6.97
CA ASP A 127 8.00 -2.60 7.76
C ASP A 127 7.13 -1.54 8.44
N THR A 128 7.65 -0.91 9.47
CA THR A 128 6.98 0.17 10.21
C THR A 128 7.93 1.36 10.33
N LYS A 129 7.41 2.55 10.08
CA LYS A 129 8.17 3.81 10.20
C LYS A 129 7.52 4.82 11.15
#